data_90f5e01c7ed658da9336d373d0a83558
#
_entry.id   90f5e01c7ed658da9336d373d0a83558
#
_cell.length_a   1.000
_cell.length_b   1.000
_cell.length_c   1.000
_cell.angle_alpha   90.00
_cell.angle_beta   90.00
_cell.angle_gamma   90.00
#
_symmetry.space_group_name_H-M   'P 1'
#
loop_
_entity.id
_entity.type
_entity.pdbx_description
1 polymer ?
#
loop_
_entity_poly.entity_id
_entity_poly.type
_entity_poly.pdbx_seq_one_letter_code
_entity_poly.pdbx_strand_id
1 'polypeptide(L)'
;MLLASLLEGGVFMFETFDDHRSRYASGGIVQTLPGELIDSIWLIIDLDLKGFIPLTNLLTFEVQNNHGRVTLLFSQAQSQIALGVDLPYRYSDLYPQKVYVYDDGQRQTILLPSETR
;
A
#
# COMPACT_ATOMS: atom_id res chain seq x y z
N MET A 1 -26.84 8.57 -1.41
CA MET A 1 -26.73 8.08 -1.42
C MET A 1 -26.54 7.70 -1.04
N LEU A 2 -26.50 7.72 -0.55
CA LEU A 2 -26.28 7.00 -0.26
C LEU A 2 -26.29 6.54 0.11
N LEU A 3 -26.54 6.39 0.51
CA LEU A 3 -26.49 5.54 0.70
C LEU A 3 -26.68 4.81 0.65
N ALA A 4 -27.05 4.56 0.68
CA ALA A 4 -27.08 3.57 0.49
C ALA A 4 -26.87 3.04 0.52
N SER A 5 -26.73 2.89 0.69
CA SER A 5 -26.33 2.23 0.66
C SER A 5 -26.14 2.01 1.21
N LEU A 6 -26.16 2.13 1.74
CA LEU A 6 -25.86 1.79 2.12
C LEU A 6 -26.27 1.26 2.41
N LEU A 7 -26.69 1.00 2.48
CA LEU A 7 -26.83 0.36 2.44
C LEU A 7 -26.84 -0.40 2.08
N GLU A 8 -27.01 -0.98 1.96
CA GLU A 8 -26.69 -1.67 1.68
C GLU A 8 -25.97 -2.07 1.95
N GLY A 9 -25.72 -2.18 2.45
CA GLY A 9 -24.87 -2.46 2.72
C GLY A 9 -24.17 -2.20 3.24
N GLY A 10 -23.81 -1.83 3.60
CA GLY A 10 -23.08 -1.53 3.94
C GLY A 10 -22.34 -1.29 4.06
N VAL A 11 -22.23 -1.54 3.91
CA VAL A 11 -21.48 -1.28 3.91
C VAL A 11 -20.70 -0.66 3.78
N PHE A 12 -20.40 -0.16 3.71
CA PHE A 12 -19.65 0.59 3.71
C PHE A 12 -19.27 1.33 4.50
N MET A 13 -18.61 0.92 4.54
CA MET A 13 -18.85 1.69 5.67
C MET A 13 -17.67 2.41 6.19
N PHE A 14 -16.50 1.94 5.92
CA PHE A 14 -15.30 2.70 6.22
C PHE A 14 -14.54 2.92 4.92
N GLU A 15 -13.80 4.01 4.87
CA GLU A 15 -12.94 4.30 3.74
C GLU A 15 -11.65 3.50 3.90
N THR A 16 -11.25 2.77 2.87
CA THR A 16 -9.98 2.05 2.91
C THR A 16 -8.82 3.02 3.01
N PHE A 17 -7.85 2.69 3.83
CA PHE A 17 -6.62 3.45 4.03
C PHE A 17 -6.84 4.87 4.52
N ASP A 18 -7.93 5.08 5.27
CA ASP A 18 -8.16 6.34 5.98
C ASP A 18 -6.97 6.61 6.90
N ASP A 19 -6.34 7.77 6.76
CA ASP A 19 -5.12 8.10 7.50
C ASP A 19 -5.36 8.44 8.96
N HIS A 20 -6.63 8.42 9.41
CA HIS A 20 -6.96 8.58 10.82
C HIS A 20 -6.84 7.28 11.62
N ARG A 21 -6.70 6.14 10.94
CA ARG A 21 -6.50 4.87 11.63
C ARG A 21 -5.01 4.58 11.76
N SER A 22 -4.67 3.74 12.73
CA SER A 22 -3.30 3.40 13.05
C SER A 22 -2.60 2.67 11.90
N ARG A 23 -1.34 3.01 11.67
CA ARG A 23 -0.53 2.46 10.59
C ARG A 23 0.74 1.84 11.17
N TYR A 24 1.10 0.68 10.64
CA TYR A 24 2.21 -0.12 11.15
C TYR A 24 3.02 -0.70 10.00
N ALA A 25 4.27 -1.02 10.30
CA ALA A 25 5.09 -1.87 9.45
C ALA A 25 5.42 -3.12 10.27
N SER A 26 5.32 -4.29 9.64
CA SER A 26 5.64 -5.55 10.33
C SER A 26 7.12 -5.61 10.68
N GLY A 27 7.48 -6.55 11.57
CA GLY A 27 8.88 -6.78 11.91
C GLY A 27 9.73 -7.14 10.70
N GLY A 28 9.20 -7.96 9.78
CA GLY A 28 9.92 -8.30 8.56
C GLY A 28 10.17 -7.10 7.66
N ILE A 29 9.21 -6.19 7.58
CA ILE A 29 9.37 -4.96 6.81
C ILE A 29 10.42 -4.06 7.46
N VAL A 30 10.32 -3.84 8.77
CA VAL A 30 11.25 -2.95 9.48
C VAL A 30 12.70 -3.46 9.35
N GLN A 31 12.89 -4.77 9.30
CA GLN A 31 14.21 -5.36 9.18
C GLN A 31 14.79 -5.32 7.76
N THR A 32 13.96 -5.15 6.75
CA THR A 32 14.40 -5.31 5.36
C THR A 32 14.21 -4.07 4.50
N LEU A 33 13.43 -3.09 4.94
CA LEU A 33 13.10 -1.93 4.14
C LEU A 33 13.41 -0.65 4.92
N PRO A 34 14.17 0.30 4.33
CA PRO A 34 14.49 1.54 5.03
C PRO A 34 13.23 2.35 5.36
N GLY A 35 13.33 3.16 6.41
CA GLY A 35 12.20 3.99 6.85
C GLY A 35 11.70 4.93 5.77
N GLU A 36 12.59 5.50 4.96
CA GLU A 36 12.17 6.41 3.89
C GLU A 36 11.33 5.70 2.82
N LEU A 37 11.55 4.41 2.58
CA LEU A 37 10.70 3.66 1.65
C LEU A 37 9.37 3.31 2.29
N ILE A 38 9.38 2.98 3.57
CA ILE A 38 8.13 2.76 4.31
C ILE A 38 7.27 4.03 4.27
N ASP A 39 7.87 5.18 4.55
CA ASP A 39 7.15 6.45 4.51
C ASP A 39 6.65 6.77 3.11
N SER A 40 7.44 6.44 2.08
CA SER A 40 7.04 6.68 0.70
C SER A 40 5.81 5.88 0.31
N ILE A 41 5.69 4.65 0.80
CA ILE A 41 4.50 3.83 0.52
C ILE A 41 3.25 4.53 1.06
N TRP A 42 3.31 5.02 2.31
CA TRP A 42 2.17 5.72 2.89
C TRP A 42 1.85 7.02 2.15
N LEU A 43 2.87 7.76 1.73
CA LEU A 43 2.66 8.99 0.96
C LEU A 43 2.01 8.71 -0.39
N ILE A 44 2.44 7.65 -1.08
CA ILE A 44 1.84 7.29 -2.37
C ILE A 44 0.36 6.97 -2.17
N ILE A 45 0.04 6.20 -1.14
CA ILE A 45 -1.36 5.88 -0.85
C ILE A 45 -2.16 7.16 -0.62
N ASP A 46 -1.65 8.06 0.19
CA ASP A 46 -2.41 9.26 0.58
C ASP A 46 -2.49 10.30 -0.52
N LEU A 47 -1.42 10.48 -1.29
CA LEU A 47 -1.34 11.59 -2.25
C LEU A 47 -1.65 11.18 -3.68
N ASP A 48 -1.34 9.94 -4.06
CA ASP A 48 -1.43 9.52 -5.45
C ASP A 48 -2.58 8.56 -5.72
N LEU A 49 -3.04 7.83 -4.72
CA LEU A 49 -4.05 6.79 -4.91
C LEU A 49 -5.41 7.16 -4.37
N LYS A 50 -5.48 7.60 -3.11
CA LYS A 50 -6.76 7.93 -2.48
C LYS A 50 -7.40 9.10 -3.21
N GLY A 51 -8.69 8.95 -3.53
CA GLY A 51 -9.42 9.96 -4.26
C GLY A 51 -9.29 9.87 -5.76
N PHE A 52 -8.35 9.09 -6.28
CA PHE A 52 -8.15 8.91 -7.71
C PHE A 52 -8.50 7.51 -8.17
N ILE A 53 -8.25 6.51 -7.32
CA ILE A 53 -8.47 5.11 -7.65
C ILE A 53 -9.24 4.48 -6.49
N PRO A 54 -10.36 3.77 -6.76
CA PRO A 54 -11.02 3.01 -5.71
C PRO A 54 -10.09 1.92 -5.19
N LEU A 55 -9.80 1.93 -3.90
CA LEU A 55 -8.82 1.00 -3.33
C LEU A 55 -9.53 -0.16 -2.65
N THR A 56 -9.04 -1.37 -2.92
CA THR A 56 -9.40 -2.55 -2.13
C THR A 56 -8.65 -2.48 -0.79
N ASN A 57 -8.91 -3.45 0.08
CA ASN A 57 -8.23 -3.46 1.38
C ASN A 57 -6.85 -4.12 1.34
N LEU A 58 -6.42 -4.61 0.19
CA LEU A 58 -5.09 -5.20 0.04
C LEU A 58 -4.43 -4.63 -1.20
N LEU A 59 -3.32 -3.93 -1.00
CA LEU A 59 -2.55 -3.31 -2.06
C LEU A 59 -1.22 -4.02 -2.20
N THR A 60 -0.68 -4.03 -3.41
CA THR A 60 0.63 -4.61 -3.71
C THR A 60 1.56 -3.49 -4.19
N PHE A 61 2.77 -3.47 -3.66
CA PHE A 61 3.84 -2.61 -4.15
C PHE A 61 5.03 -3.50 -4.51
N GLU A 62 5.46 -3.44 -5.77
CA GLU A 62 6.70 -4.08 -6.20
C GLU A 62 7.84 -3.08 -6.04
N VAL A 63 8.95 -3.54 -5.48
CA VAL A 63 10.14 -2.72 -5.29
C VAL A 63 11.08 -3.03 -6.45
N GLN A 64 11.21 -2.10 -7.37
CA GLN A 64 11.91 -2.33 -8.63
C GLN A 64 13.19 -1.51 -8.68
N ASN A 65 14.17 -2.06 -9.39
CA ASN A 65 15.42 -1.37 -9.66
C ASN A 65 15.29 -0.61 -10.98
N ASN A 66 15.27 0.71 -10.88
CA ASN A 66 15.22 1.58 -12.04
C ASN A 66 16.55 2.30 -12.15
N HIS A 67 17.50 1.66 -12.86
CA HIS A 67 18.84 2.22 -13.07
C HIS A 67 19.52 2.59 -11.75
N GLY A 68 19.41 1.72 -10.75
CA GLY A 68 20.03 1.90 -9.45
C GLY A 68 19.20 2.62 -8.43
N ARG A 69 18.03 3.08 -8.79
CA ARG A 69 17.09 3.74 -7.86
C ARG A 69 15.80 2.96 -7.76
N VAL A 70 15.05 3.21 -6.71
CA VAL A 70 13.83 2.49 -6.44
C VAL A 70 12.68 3.07 -7.24
N THR A 71 11.92 2.20 -7.91
CA THR A 71 10.56 2.51 -8.37
C THR A 71 9.62 1.62 -7.58
N LEU A 72 8.57 2.21 -7.01
CA LEU A 72 7.50 1.46 -6.38
C LEU A 72 6.35 1.33 -7.36
N LEU A 73 5.99 0.10 -7.70
CA LEU A 73 4.89 -0.18 -8.63
C LEU A 73 3.69 -0.68 -7.86
N PHE A 74 2.66 0.15 -7.84
CA PHE A 74 1.39 -0.18 -7.20
C PHE A 74 0.51 -1.02 -8.12
N SER A 75 -0.16 -2.00 -7.55
CA SER A 75 -1.24 -2.73 -8.19
C SER A 75 -2.20 -3.28 -7.14
N GLN A 76 -3.36 -3.72 -7.60
CA GLN A 76 -4.32 -4.40 -6.72
C GLN A 76 -5.11 -5.41 -7.54
N ALA A 77 -5.68 -6.39 -6.85
CA ALA A 77 -6.44 -7.46 -7.49
C ALA A 77 -7.66 -6.88 -8.22
N GLN A 78 -8.02 -7.52 -9.32
CA GLN A 78 -9.24 -7.20 -10.07
C GLN A 78 -9.25 -5.78 -10.63
N SER A 79 -8.05 -5.21 -10.81
CA SER A 79 -7.89 -3.88 -11.39
C SER A 79 -6.78 -3.96 -12.44
N GLN A 80 -6.98 -3.27 -13.56
CA GLN A 80 -5.96 -3.17 -14.59
C GLN A 80 -5.07 -1.96 -14.41
N ILE A 81 -5.36 -1.13 -13.40
CA ILE A 81 -4.60 0.08 -13.15
C ILE A 81 -3.35 -0.28 -12.36
N ALA A 82 -2.21 0.17 -12.85
CA ALA A 82 -0.94 0.08 -12.13
C ALA A 82 -0.28 1.46 -12.17
N LEU A 83 0.38 1.82 -11.08
CA LEU A 83 1.03 3.12 -10.99
C LEU A 83 2.45 2.93 -10.49
N GLY A 84 3.42 3.38 -11.31
CA GLY A 84 4.82 3.37 -10.92
C GLY A 84 5.24 4.75 -10.43
N VAL A 85 5.92 4.79 -9.29
CA VAL A 85 6.44 6.04 -8.72
C VAL A 85 7.94 5.90 -8.56
N ASP A 86 8.69 6.74 -9.26
CA ASP A 86 10.14 6.76 -9.18
C ASP A 86 10.57 7.55 -7.94
N LEU A 87 11.48 6.97 -7.17
CA LEU A 87 11.96 7.58 -5.95
C LEU A 87 13.45 7.89 -6.09
N PRO A 88 13.95 8.89 -5.34
CA PRO A 88 15.38 9.24 -5.43
C PRO A 88 16.29 8.33 -4.63
N TYR A 89 15.75 7.27 -4.01
CA TYR A 89 16.51 6.42 -3.11
C TYR A 89 17.20 5.30 -3.86
N ARG A 90 18.37 4.91 -3.38
CA ARG A 90 19.18 3.85 -3.98
C ARG A 90 18.49 2.50 -3.81
N TYR A 91 18.49 1.70 -4.87
CA TYR A 91 18.00 0.33 -4.82
C TYR A 91 19.04 -0.60 -4.17
N SER A 92 18.57 -1.64 -3.51
CA SER A 92 19.41 -2.71 -2.98
C SER A 92 18.76 -4.05 -3.28
N ASP A 93 19.58 -5.02 -3.68
CA ASP A 93 19.11 -6.40 -3.88
C ASP A 93 18.62 -7.04 -2.59
N LEU A 94 18.94 -6.46 -1.44
CA LEU A 94 18.49 -6.97 -0.14
C LEU A 94 17.06 -6.56 0.18
N TYR A 95 16.48 -5.65 -0.57
CA TYR A 95 15.09 -5.25 -0.36
C TYR A 95 14.14 -6.36 -0.80
N PRO A 96 12.98 -6.52 -0.15
CA PRO A 96 11.97 -7.44 -0.65
C PRO A 96 11.51 -6.99 -2.03
N GLN A 97 11.24 -7.95 -2.91
CA GLN A 97 10.78 -7.63 -4.26
C GLN A 97 9.36 -7.12 -4.27
N LYS A 98 8.58 -7.46 -3.27
CA LYS A 98 7.17 -7.14 -3.21
C LYS A 98 6.75 -7.01 -1.75
N VAL A 99 5.90 -6.03 -1.46
CA VAL A 99 5.29 -5.88 -0.15
C VAL A 99 3.79 -5.72 -0.33
N TYR A 100 3.04 -6.06 0.69
CA TYR A 100 1.60 -5.85 0.74
C TYR A 100 1.29 -4.75 1.75
N VAL A 101 0.17 -4.06 1.52
CA VAL A 101 -0.37 -3.12 2.48
C VAL A 101 -1.81 -3.53 2.70
N TYR A 102 -2.14 -3.90 3.93
CA TYR A 102 -3.43 -4.46 4.28
C TYR A 102 -4.16 -3.58 5.28
N ASP A 103 -5.42 -3.27 4.97
CA ASP A 103 -6.31 -2.53 5.86
C ASP A 103 -7.39 -3.50 6.34
N ASP A 104 -7.37 -3.84 7.63
CA ASP A 104 -8.33 -4.77 8.20
C ASP A 104 -9.57 -4.06 8.78
N GLY A 105 -9.70 -2.76 8.54
CA GLY A 105 -10.81 -1.96 9.04
C GLY A 105 -10.50 -1.26 10.35
N GLN A 106 -9.47 -1.71 11.07
CA GLN A 106 -9.05 -1.10 12.33
C GLN A 106 -7.65 -0.55 12.26
N ARG A 107 -6.76 -1.27 11.57
CA ARG A 107 -5.37 -0.86 11.41
C ARG A 107 -4.90 -1.17 10.00
N GLN A 108 -3.83 -0.51 9.61
CA GLN A 108 -3.23 -0.66 8.29
C GLN A 108 -1.79 -1.09 8.48
N THR A 109 -1.37 -2.12 7.76
CA THR A 109 -0.06 -2.73 7.99
C THR A 109 0.64 -2.97 6.66
N ILE A 110 1.92 -2.54 6.56
CA ILE A 110 2.81 -2.97 5.49
C ILE A 110 3.45 -4.26 5.96
N LEU A 111 3.38 -5.31 5.13
CA LEU A 111 3.92 -6.62 5.52
C LEU A 111 4.47 -7.35 4.31
N LEU A 112 5.33 -8.34 4.59
CA LEU A 112 5.88 -9.20 3.55
C LEU A 112 4.83 -10.21 3.10
N PRO A 113 4.90 -10.67 1.83
CA PRO A 113 4.00 -11.73 1.37
C PRO A 113 4.10 -12.98 2.23
N SER A 114 5.29 -13.30 2.76
CA SER A 114 5.48 -14.48 3.62
C SER A 114 4.81 -14.33 4.98
N GLU A 115 4.40 -13.12 5.34
CA GLU A 115 3.76 -12.86 6.63
C GLU A 115 2.24 -12.89 6.54
N THR A 116 1.69 -13.04 5.34
CA THR A 116 0.24 -13.17 5.17
C THR A 116 -0.17 -14.61 5.40
N ARG A 117 -1.32 -14.79 6.00
CA ARG A 117 -1.84 -16.13 6.27
C ARG A 117 -3.31 -16.18 5.98
#